data_0289bfe6490bbe2c5798ca2ab1c89ef3
#
_entry.id   0289bfe6490bbe2c5798ca2ab1c89ef3
#
_cell.length_a   1.000
_cell.length_b   1.000
_cell.length_c   1.000
_cell.angle_alpha   90.00
_cell.angle_beta   90.00
_cell.angle_gamma   90.00
#
_symmetry.space_group_name_H-M   'P 1'
#
loop_
_entity.id
_entity.type
_entity.pdbx_description
1 polymer ?
#
loop_
_entity_poly.entity_id
_entity_poly.type
_entity_poly.pdbx_seq_one_letter_code
_entity_poly.pdbx_strand_id
1 'polypeptide(L)'
;MSPSKKKKIKLFSLSTCSHCMRTKRFFNDAGIEVDITDVDLLTGAERERIMDEVRKLNPECTFPTICIDDKVLVGFNEEKIRKALGE
;
A
#
# COMPACT_ATOMS: atom_id res chain seq x y z
N MET A 1 17.21 10.13 16.41
CA MET A 1 16.98 9.95 15.90
C MET A 1 16.79 9.46 14.95
N SER A 2 16.66 8.82 14.83
CA SER A 2 16.80 8.51 13.71
C SER A 2 15.70 8.40 12.85
N PRO A 3 15.03 9.41 12.50
CA PRO A 3 13.96 9.43 11.58
C PRO A 3 14.34 8.88 10.23
N SER A 4 15.57 8.82 9.96
CA SER A 4 16.02 8.23 8.72
C SER A 4 15.63 6.78 8.57
N LYS A 5 15.18 6.18 9.65
CA LYS A 5 14.71 4.79 9.59
C LYS A 5 13.30 4.68 9.08
N LYS A 6 12.59 5.79 9.01
CA LYS A 6 11.23 5.74 8.53
C LYS A 6 11.19 5.48 7.04
N LYS A 7 10.47 4.46 6.64
CA LYS A 7 10.28 4.15 5.23
C LYS A 7 9.04 4.84 4.72
N LYS A 8 9.04 5.20 3.44
CA LYS A 8 7.86 5.73 2.81
C LYS A 8 7.01 4.56 2.35
N ILE A 9 5.82 4.47 2.91
CA ILE A 9 4.93 3.36 2.61
C ILE A 9 3.62 3.91 2.07
N LYS A 10 3.25 3.45 0.87
CA LYS A 10 1.98 3.79 0.27
C LYS A 10 1.18 2.52 0.08
N LEU A 11 -0.09 2.60 0.43
CA LEU A 11 -1.01 1.48 0.27
C LEU A 11 -2.15 1.90 -0.63
N PHE A 12 -2.25 1.26 -1.78
CA PHE A 12 -3.40 1.46 -2.66
C PHE A 12 -4.37 0.34 -2.37
N SER A 13 -5.57 0.70 -1.96
CA SER A 13 -6.54 -0.27 -1.48
C SER A 13 -7.94 0.03 -1.99
N LEU A 14 -8.85 -0.88 -1.68
CA LEU A 14 -10.28 -0.68 -1.92
C LEU A 14 -10.95 -0.69 -0.56
N SER A 15 -11.92 0.20 -0.37
CA SER A 15 -12.53 0.37 0.94
C SER A 15 -13.29 -0.87 1.43
N THR A 16 -13.73 -1.71 0.48
CA THR A 16 -14.51 -2.90 0.81
C THR A 16 -13.74 -4.21 0.65
N CYS A 17 -12.45 -4.15 0.41
CA CYS A 17 -11.63 -5.32 0.15
C CYS A 17 -11.12 -5.91 1.46
N SER A 18 -11.40 -7.19 1.71
CA SER A 18 -11.00 -7.82 2.97
C SER A 18 -9.49 -7.93 3.09
N HIS A 19 -8.80 -8.24 2.00
CA HIS A 19 -7.34 -8.30 2.04
C HIS A 19 -6.73 -6.93 2.32
N CYS A 20 -7.35 -5.90 1.77
CA CYS A 20 -6.90 -4.53 2.03
C CYS A 20 -7.11 -4.16 3.48
N MET A 21 -8.23 -4.58 4.06
CA MET A 21 -8.51 -4.31 5.48
C MET A 21 -7.50 -5.00 6.38
N ARG A 22 -7.13 -6.23 6.04
CA ARG A 22 -6.09 -6.94 6.79
C ARG A 22 -4.76 -6.22 6.72
N THR A 23 -4.43 -5.71 5.55
CA THR A 23 -3.19 -4.97 5.36
C THR A 23 -3.18 -3.71 6.20
N LYS A 24 -4.29 -2.99 6.21
CA LYS A 24 -4.42 -1.78 7.01
C LYS A 24 -4.26 -2.09 8.49
N ARG A 25 -4.91 -3.16 8.94
CA ARG A 25 -4.83 -3.56 10.34
C ARG A 25 -3.41 -3.96 10.71
N PHE A 26 -2.75 -4.69 9.83
CA PHE A 26 -1.38 -5.12 10.09
C PHE A 26 -0.46 -3.92 10.35
N PHE A 27 -0.53 -2.91 9.50
CA PHE A 27 0.31 -1.73 9.67
C PHE A 27 -0.09 -0.95 10.91
N ASN A 28 -1.39 -0.84 11.17
CA ASN A 28 -1.86 -0.13 12.35
C ASN A 28 -1.40 -0.80 13.64
N ASP A 29 -1.53 -2.13 13.69
CA ASP A 29 -1.12 -2.88 14.88
C ASP A 29 0.38 -2.82 15.10
N ALA A 30 1.14 -2.72 14.02
CA ALA A 30 2.59 -2.61 14.12
C ALA A 30 3.08 -1.20 14.40
N GLY A 31 2.16 -0.24 14.46
CA GLY A 31 2.54 1.15 14.72
C GLY A 31 3.25 1.81 13.57
N ILE A 32 3.01 1.36 12.35
CA ILE A 32 3.70 1.84 11.16
C ILE A 32 2.80 2.83 10.42
N GLU A 33 3.36 3.99 10.10
CA GLU A 33 2.62 4.99 9.34
C GLU A 33 2.58 4.60 7.87
N VAL A 34 1.38 4.65 7.29
CA VAL A 34 1.16 4.29 5.89
C VAL A 34 0.25 5.33 5.25
N ASP A 35 0.62 5.75 4.05
CA ASP A 35 -0.22 6.65 3.27
C ASP A 35 -1.23 5.78 2.52
N ILE A 36 -2.46 5.76 3.00
CA ILE A 36 -3.51 4.89 2.47
C ILE A 36 -4.39 5.63 1.48
N THR A 37 -4.55 5.05 0.29
CA THR A 37 -5.45 5.60 -0.72
C THR A 37 -6.47 4.52 -1.09
N ASP A 38 -7.73 4.75 -0.76
CA ASP A 38 -8.82 3.87 -1.17
C ASP A 38 -9.27 4.32 -2.55
N VAL A 39 -8.82 3.62 -3.57
CA VAL A 39 -8.99 4.04 -4.96
C VAL A 39 -10.46 4.10 -5.37
N ASP A 40 -11.28 3.23 -4.81
CA ASP A 40 -12.70 3.20 -5.14
C ASP A 40 -13.47 4.43 -4.63
N LEU A 41 -12.87 5.18 -3.72
CA LEU A 41 -13.50 6.40 -3.20
C LEU A 41 -13.10 7.64 -3.98
N LEU A 42 -12.16 7.52 -4.89
CA LEU A 42 -11.73 8.62 -5.73
C LEU A 42 -12.65 8.76 -6.94
N THR A 43 -12.71 9.97 -7.50
CA THR A 43 -13.55 10.23 -8.65
C THR A 43 -12.81 11.08 -9.66
N GLY A 44 -13.28 11.05 -10.92
CA GLY A 44 -12.81 11.94 -11.98
C GLY A 44 -11.34 11.78 -12.28
N ALA A 45 -10.68 12.91 -12.53
CA ALA A 45 -9.29 12.92 -12.96
C ALA A 45 -8.36 12.38 -11.88
N GLU A 46 -8.70 12.59 -10.63
CA GLU A 46 -7.87 12.09 -9.54
C GLU A 46 -7.84 10.57 -9.54
N ARG A 47 -8.98 9.93 -9.77
CA ARG A 47 -9.05 8.49 -9.83
C ARG A 47 -8.22 7.97 -10.99
N GLU A 48 -8.32 8.61 -12.16
CA GLU A 48 -7.56 8.17 -13.31
C GLU A 48 -6.06 8.30 -13.09
N ARG A 49 -5.64 9.40 -12.47
CA ARG A 49 -4.23 9.61 -12.19
C ARG A 49 -3.68 8.55 -11.24
N ILE A 50 -4.43 8.24 -10.21
CA ILE A 50 -4.00 7.23 -9.24
C ILE A 50 -4.03 5.83 -9.87
N MET A 51 -5.03 5.54 -10.67
CA MET A 51 -5.08 4.24 -11.36
C MET A 51 -3.91 4.07 -12.32
N ASP A 52 -3.49 5.15 -12.99
CA ASP A 52 -2.31 5.08 -13.84
C ASP A 52 -1.07 4.77 -13.02
N GLU A 53 -0.95 5.37 -11.84
CA GLU A 53 0.17 5.10 -10.95
C GLU A 53 0.16 3.63 -10.51
N VAL A 54 -1.01 3.12 -10.15
CA VAL A 54 -1.13 1.71 -9.75
C VAL A 54 -0.74 0.79 -10.89
N ARG A 55 -1.19 1.09 -12.11
CA ARG A 55 -0.86 0.26 -13.26
C ARG A 55 0.64 0.20 -13.53
N LYS A 56 1.34 1.29 -13.30
CA LYS A 56 2.79 1.31 -13.47
C LYS A 56 3.48 0.45 -12.44
N LEU A 57 2.96 0.43 -11.22
CA LEU A 57 3.54 -0.35 -10.13
C LEU A 57 3.11 -1.80 -10.19
N ASN A 58 1.87 -2.04 -10.59
CA ASN A 58 1.27 -3.36 -10.63
C ASN A 58 0.41 -3.45 -11.87
N PRO A 59 0.97 -3.97 -12.99
CA PRO A 59 0.23 -4.04 -14.26
C PRO A 59 -1.08 -4.79 -14.18
N GLU A 60 -1.23 -5.70 -13.22
CA GLU A 60 -2.46 -6.44 -13.06
C GLU A 60 -3.56 -5.62 -12.37
N CYS A 61 -3.20 -4.49 -11.78
CA CYS A 61 -4.14 -3.61 -11.11
C CYS A 61 -4.97 -4.32 -10.05
N THR A 62 -4.32 -5.18 -9.26
CA THR A 62 -5.00 -5.86 -8.17
C THR A 62 -4.70 -5.16 -6.85
N PHE A 63 -5.53 -5.41 -5.86
CA PHE A 63 -5.41 -4.75 -4.55
C PHE A 63 -5.32 -5.78 -3.45
N PRO A 64 -4.59 -5.47 -2.38
CA PRO A 64 -3.86 -4.24 -2.15
C PRO A 64 -2.55 -4.19 -2.94
N THR A 65 -2.12 -2.98 -3.31
CA THR A 65 -0.81 -2.74 -3.88
C THR A 65 -0.03 -1.92 -2.87
N ILE A 66 1.10 -2.42 -2.42
CA ILE A 66 1.87 -1.81 -1.34
C ILE A 66 3.22 -1.37 -1.88
N CYS A 67 3.56 -0.10 -1.65
CA CYS A 67 4.88 0.42 -2.01
C CYS A 67 5.65 0.72 -0.74
N ILE A 68 6.79 0.08 -0.59
CA ILE A 68 7.67 0.32 0.56
C ILE A 68 8.99 0.80 -0.01
N ASP A 69 9.23 2.11 0.07
CA ASP A 69 10.33 2.78 -0.60
C ASP A 69 10.25 2.51 -2.11
N ASP A 70 11.19 1.74 -2.66
CA ASP A 70 11.19 1.42 -4.09
C ASP A 70 10.72 -0.01 -4.37
N LYS A 71 10.21 -0.70 -3.35
CA LYS A 71 9.72 -2.06 -3.51
C LYS A 71 8.21 -2.06 -3.66
N VAL A 72 7.70 -2.93 -4.51
CA VAL A 72 6.28 -3.07 -4.74
C VAL A 72 5.84 -4.48 -4.36
N LEU A 73 4.83 -4.55 -3.50
CA LEU A 73 4.25 -5.83 -3.10
C LEU A 73 2.79 -5.86 -3.53
N VAL A 74 2.35 -6.99 -4.04
CA VAL A 74 0.99 -7.19 -4.51
C VAL A 74 0.31 -8.21 -3.62
N GLY A 75 -0.86 -7.84 -3.09
CA GLY A 75 -1.59 -8.71 -2.18
C GLY A 75 -1.04 -8.64 -0.76
N PHE A 76 -1.78 -9.23 0.17
CA PHE A 76 -1.35 -9.24 1.56
C PHE A 76 -0.50 -10.48 1.83
N ASN A 77 0.76 -10.27 2.15
CA ASN A 77 1.64 -11.34 2.56
C ASN A 77 2.53 -10.79 3.66
N GLU A 78 2.22 -11.17 4.88
CA GLU A 78 2.89 -10.60 6.05
C GLU A 78 4.39 -10.83 6.01
N GLU A 79 4.82 -12.01 5.59
CA GLU A 79 6.24 -12.33 5.55
C GLU A 79 6.99 -11.42 4.58
N LYS A 80 6.42 -11.21 3.39
CA LYS A 80 7.06 -10.34 2.40
C LYS A 80 7.07 -8.90 2.87
N ILE A 81 6.01 -8.47 3.54
CA ILE A 81 5.94 -7.12 4.07
C ILE A 81 7.03 -6.91 5.11
N ARG A 82 7.18 -7.88 6.02
CA ARG A 82 8.20 -7.77 7.05
C ARG A 82 9.60 -7.71 6.47
N LYS A 83 9.86 -8.52 5.44
CA LYS A 83 11.16 -8.49 4.78
C LYS A 83 11.42 -7.16 4.12
N ALA A 84 10.42 -6.59 3.48
CA ALA A 84 10.56 -5.29 2.83
C ALA A 84 10.78 -4.17 3.87
N LEU A 85 10.28 -4.36 5.08
CA LEU A 85 10.48 -3.40 6.16
C LEU A 85 11.83 -3.54 6.83
N GLY A 86 12.59 -4.56 6.47
CA GLY A 86 13.92 -4.75 7.03
C GLY A 86 13.97 -5.63 8.26
N GLU A 87 12.93 -6.38 8.51
CA GLU A 87 12.90 -7.30 9.65
C GLU A 87 13.44 -8.67 9.31
#